data_4a4a76ea16be48fb0f768c1200a381df
#
_entry.id   4a4a76ea16be48fb0f768c1200a381df
#
_cell.length_a   1.000
_cell.length_b   1.000
_cell.length_c   1.000
_cell.angle_alpha   90.00
_cell.angle_beta   90.00
_cell.angle_gamma   90.00
#
_symmetry.space_group_name_H-M   'P 1'
#
loop_
_entity.id
_entity.type
_entity.pdbx_description
1 polymer ?
#
loop_
_entity_poly.entity_id
_entity_poly.type
_entity_poly.pdbx_seq_one_letter_code
_entity_poly.pdbx_strand_id
1 'polypeptide(L)'
;MVESARKSIFNVPYEIVIVDGGSTDGTMEWCAQQSDIKFIEHGKLLGAVKAFNDGAKAARGKYVVLANDDIIFNDESLLSAYAFMEDNPTVGIGCFYQDRGKREWHVEGMSAVKPDGSSGWTYYGQVCIVPKELGDQVGWWGDYLRTYGGDNEISCNILELGYQILPVPCACINDLIPMDALRTINMQQLLDHPDSDLWKAKWTRGNKLGPNLPTSWKSREFTRDLRILYAPIFEKGFDIQKTSKCGLRKALQKIATVVEVDYVHTSMDYVHDVALSFRPDIFLLQIHNPEHADTIQAIRREFPDAVLVNWNGDYHPEILLLSSYIKYLEMFDLVGLVTTSVDKYYITSHVDYFYWQIGYESSKAEPWSQTPHYDVLFMGNAYTKERHEFGKFLRGLPYHVGLYGNWAKELKPNGYTLYDFDEGERLYKACKIAVSDSQWPHATGFVSNRLFQVMSAGAFMLQQEFDGMEELLGLKDGVHLVVWKSFEDLQDKIHYYLKNPELREFIAKAGQTYVLKHHSFDVRVKELLNELKRRGRDYTSVYKQR
;
A
#
# COMPACT_ATOMS: atom_id res chain seq x y z
N MET A 1 -18.48 -14.81 -7.83
CA MET A 1 -18.12 -14.32 -6.49
C MET A 1 -17.33 -15.37 -5.69
N VAL A 2 -17.88 -16.56 -5.33
CA VAL A 2 -17.25 -17.53 -4.39
C VAL A 2 -15.84 -17.95 -4.79
N GLU A 3 -15.59 -18.29 -6.06
CA GLU A 3 -14.25 -18.70 -6.52
C GLU A 3 -13.20 -17.58 -6.40
N SER A 4 -13.60 -16.34 -6.62
CA SER A 4 -12.70 -15.19 -6.43
C SER A 4 -12.46 -14.92 -4.94
N ALA A 5 -13.46 -15.09 -4.08
CA ALA A 5 -13.29 -14.99 -2.64
C ALA A 5 -12.28 -16.01 -2.10
N ARG A 6 -12.39 -17.28 -2.53
CA ARG A 6 -11.45 -18.35 -2.14
C ARG A 6 -10.00 -18.05 -2.53
N LYS A 7 -9.79 -17.41 -3.69
CA LYS A 7 -8.46 -17.02 -4.17
C LYS A 7 -7.92 -15.76 -3.47
N SER A 8 -8.81 -14.91 -2.97
CA SER A 8 -8.49 -13.60 -2.41
C SER A 8 -8.07 -13.64 -0.94
N ILE A 9 -8.21 -14.80 -0.25
CA ILE A 9 -7.80 -14.99 1.14
C ILE A 9 -7.09 -16.33 1.31
N PHE A 10 -5.95 -16.33 2.00
CA PHE A 10 -5.16 -17.52 2.29
C PHE A 10 -4.47 -17.38 3.66
N ASN A 11 -4.15 -18.50 4.30
CA ASN A 11 -3.52 -18.56 5.62
C ASN A 11 -4.32 -17.89 6.75
N VAL A 12 -5.59 -17.54 6.52
CA VAL A 12 -6.54 -17.03 7.50
C VAL A 12 -7.77 -17.93 7.49
N PRO A 13 -8.22 -18.46 8.63
CA PRO A 13 -9.46 -19.23 8.69
C PRO A 13 -10.66 -18.38 8.26
N TYR A 14 -11.48 -18.90 7.38
CA TYR A 14 -12.71 -18.23 6.92
C TYR A 14 -13.86 -19.20 6.76
N GLU A 15 -15.06 -18.70 6.68
CA GLU A 15 -16.27 -19.39 6.26
C GLU A 15 -17.02 -18.55 5.23
N ILE A 16 -17.78 -19.21 4.38
CA ILE A 16 -18.66 -18.56 3.41
C ILE A 16 -20.10 -18.84 3.83
N VAL A 17 -20.89 -17.78 3.99
CA VAL A 17 -22.32 -17.87 4.29
C VAL A 17 -23.10 -17.32 3.10
N ILE A 18 -23.93 -18.15 2.49
CA ILE A 18 -24.80 -17.77 1.38
C ILE A 18 -26.24 -17.82 1.85
N VAL A 19 -26.97 -16.74 1.60
CA VAL A 19 -28.41 -16.65 1.88
C VAL A 19 -29.14 -16.57 0.54
N ASP A 20 -29.95 -17.56 0.25
CA ASP A 20 -30.66 -17.72 -1.01
C ASP A 20 -32.12 -17.30 -0.90
N GLY A 21 -32.56 -16.45 -1.79
CA GLY A 21 -33.93 -15.94 -1.89
C GLY A 21 -34.91 -16.81 -2.68
N GLY A 22 -34.56 -18.09 -2.93
CA GLY A 22 -35.39 -19.01 -3.72
C GLY A 22 -34.95 -19.10 -5.18
N SER A 23 -33.67 -19.28 -5.42
CA SER A 23 -33.08 -19.47 -6.75
C SER A 23 -33.59 -20.77 -7.41
N THR A 24 -33.77 -20.71 -8.72
CA THR A 24 -34.27 -21.84 -9.53
C THR A 24 -33.31 -22.24 -10.66
N ASP A 25 -32.09 -21.73 -10.60
CA ASP A 25 -31.05 -21.84 -11.64
C ASP A 25 -29.95 -22.87 -11.34
N GLY A 26 -30.14 -23.68 -10.29
CA GLY A 26 -29.14 -24.67 -9.83
C GLY A 26 -28.23 -24.18 -8.72
N THR A 27 -28.41 -22.95 -8.20
CA THR A 27 -27.60 -22.40 -7.10
C THR A 27 -27.68 -23.29 -5.86
N MET A 28 -28.86 -23.77 -5.48
CA MET A 28 -29.05 -24.63 -4.31
C MET A 28 -28.28 -25.95 -4.43
N GLU A 29 -28.41 -26.63 -5.57
CA GLU A 29 -27.73 -27.88 -5.86
C GLU A 29 -26.21 -27.69 -5.89
N TRP A 30 -25.75 -26.57 -6.40
CA TRP A 30 -24.32 -26.23 -6.40
C TRP A 30 -23.82 -25.97 -4.97
N CYS A 31 -24.52 -25.17 -4.18
CA CYS A 31 -24.16 -24.90 -2.78
C CYS A 31 -24.11 -26.18 -1.93
N ALA A 32 -25.05 -27.11 -2.14
CA ALA A 32 -25.10 -28.38 -1.42
C ALA A 32 -23.86 -29.27 -1.67
N GLN A 33 -23.13 -29.06 -2.75
CA GLN A 33 -21.90 -29.78 -3.09
C GLN A 33 -20.64 -29.14 -2.46
N GLN A 34 -20.76 -27.96 -1.85
CA GLN A 34 -19.64 -27.21 -1.28
C GLN A 34 -19.54 -27.47 0.23
N SER A 35 -18.45 -28.06 0.69
CA SER A 35 -18.26 -28.38 2.11
C SER A 35 -17.90 -27.17 3.00
N ASP A 36 -17.47 -26.07 2.40
CA ASP A 36 -17.03 -24.82 3.05
C ASP A 36 -18.08 -23.72 3.06
N ILE A 37 -19.28 -24.00 2.51
CA ILE A 37 -20.38 -23.04 2.46
C ILE A 37 -21.45 -23.37 3.50
N LYS A 38 -21.78 -22.38 4.32
CA LYS A 38 -22.99 -22.39 5.15
C LYS A 38 -24.13 -21.81 4.34
N PHE A 39 -25.10 -22.63 3.96
CA PHE A 39 -26.23 -22.25 3.16
C PHE A 39 -27.46 -21.97 4.02
N ILE A 40 -28.16 -20.86 3.77
CA ILE A 40 -29.42 -20.45 4.39
C ILE A 40 -30.45 -20.23 3.31
N GLU A 41 -31.50 -21.02 3.30
CA GLU A 41 -32.57 -20.95 2.33
C GLU A 41 -33.76 -20.16 2.90
N HIS A 42 -34.19 -19.13 2.19
CA HIS A 42 -35.42 -18.39 2.48
C HIS A 42 -36.64 -18.93 1.70
N GLY A 43 -36.40 -19.66 0.63
CA GLY A 43 -37.43 -20.22 -0.28
C GLY A 43 -38.26 -19.20 -1.03
N LYS A 44 -38.07 -17.89 -0.80
CA LYS A 44 -38.69 -16.76 -1.49
C LYS A 44 -37.91 -15.47 -1.26
N LEU A 45 -38.10 -14.50 -2.13
CA LEU A 45 -37.48 -13.18 -1.99
C LEU A 45 -38.07 -12.42 -0.79
N LEU A 46 -37.26 -12.23 0.26
CA LEU A 46 -37.58 -11.45 1.44
C LEU A 46 -36.99 -10.04 1.42
N GLY A 47 -36.18 -9.72 0.43
CA GLY A 47 -35.43 -8.46 0.27
C GLY A 47 -33.97 -8.57 0.72
N ALA A 48 -33.13 -7.71 0.16
CA ALA A 48 -31.69 -7.74 0.40
C ALA A 48 -31.32 -7.51 1.88
N VAL A 49 -31.99 -6.57 2.55
CA VAL A 49 -31.76 -6.27 3.98
C VAL A 49 -31.92 -7.52 4.85
N LYS A 50 -32.97 -8.29 4.65
CA LYS A 50 -33.21 -9.53 5.39
C LYS A 50 -32.14 -10.57 5.13
N ALA A 51 -31.74 -10.73 3.84
CA ALA A 51 -30.71 -11.70 3.47
C ALA A 51 -29.35 -11.34 4.10
N PHE A 52 -28.91 -10.08 4.00
CA PHE A 52 -27.65 -9.63 4.62
C PHE A 52 -27.66 -9.78 6.14
N ASN A 53 -28.78 -9.44 6.80
CA ASN A 53 -28.91 -9.57 8.26
C ASN A 53 -28.84 -11.03 8.73
N ASP A 54 -29.50 -11.95 8.02
CA ASP A 54 -29.50 -13.37 8.40
C ASP A 54 -28.11 -13.99 8.13
N GLY A 55 -27.47 -13.65 7.05
CA GLY A 55 -26.09 -14.05 6.75
C GLY A 55 -25.11 -13.54 7.79
N ALA A 56 -25.14 -12.25 8.08
CA ALA A 56 -24.24 -11.62 9.04
C ALA A 56 -24.43 -12.15 10.47
N LYS A 57 -25.68 -12.35 10.92
CA LYS A 57 -25.99 -12.96 12.22
C LYS A 57 -25.54 -14.40 12.32
N ALA A 58 -25.60 -15.15 11.22
CA ALA A 58 -25.19 -16.55 11.15
C ALA A 58 -23.68 -16.74 11.08
N ALA A 59 -22.92 -15.72 10.69
CA ALA A 59 -21.47 -15.73 10.63
C ALA A 59 -20.85 -15.84 12.03
N ARG A 60 -19.68 -16.51 12.14
CA ARG A 60 -18.95 -16.79 13.38
C ARG A 60 -17.56 -16.15 13.39
N GLY A 61 -17.11 -15.62 12.25
CA GLY A 61 -15.82 -14.97 12.12
C GLY A 61 -15.70 -13.71 12.98
N LYS A 62 -14.49 -13.33 13.33
CA LYS A 62 -14.19 -12.05 14.01
C LYS A 62 -14.63 -10.84 13.18
N TYR A 63 -14.50 -10.95 11.87
CA TYR A 63 -14.96 -9.98 10.88
C TYR A 63 -15.99 -10.61 9.96
N VAL A 64 -16.89 -9.80 9.45
CA VAL A 64 -17.87 -10.18 8.43
C VAL A 64 -17.67 -9.30 7.22
N VAL A 65 -17.48 -9.91 6.05
CA VAL A 65 -17.51 -9.21 4.76
C VAL A 65 -18.92 -9.27 4.21
N LEU A 66 -19.53 -8.09 4.02
CA LEU A 66 -20.83 -7.95 3.36
C LEU A 66 -20.58 -7.80 1.87
N ALA A 67 -21.02 -8.77 1.09
CA ALA A 67 -20.71 -8.86 -0.33
C ALA A 67 -21.93 -9.32 -1.14
N ASN A 68 -22.13 -8.73 -2.31
CA ASN A 68 -23.10 -9.16 -3.30
C ASN A 68 -22.59 -10.39 -4.06
N ASP A 69 -23.47 -11.09 -4.74
CA ASP A 69 -23.16 -12.25 -5.57
C ASP A 69 -22.63 -11.89 -6.98
N ASP A 70 -22.86 -10.65 -7.41
CA ASP A 70 -22.45 -10.09 -8.72
C ASP A 70 -21.10 -9.37 -8.72
N ILE A 71 -20.22 -9.71 -7.77
CA ILE A 71 -18.86 -9.13 -7.67
C ILE A 71 -17.77 -10.18 -7.89
N ILE A 72 -16.60 -9.71 -8.28
CA ILE A 72 -15.35 -10.49 -8.32
C ILE A 72 -14.33 -9.80 -7.43
N PHE A 73 -13.85 -10.51 -6.39
CA PHE A 73 -12.73 -10.05 -5.60
C PHE A 73 -11.43 -10.16 -6.41
N ASN A 74 -10.62 -9.10 -6.42
CA ASN A 74 -9.28 -9.17 -6.95
C ASN A 74 -8.38 -9.98 -6.00
N ASP A 75 -7.26 -10.45 -6.52
CA ASP A 75 -6.30 -11.23 -5.74
C ASP A 75 -5.89 -10.48 -4.46
N GLU A 76 -5.84 -11.19 -3.34
CA GLU A 76 -5.46 -10.68 -2.01
C GLU A 76 -6.39 -9.59 -1.41
N SER A 77 -7.49 -9.21 -2.06
CA SER A 77 -8.38 -8.15 -1.55
C SER A 77 -8.96 -8.48 -0.17
N LEU A 78 -9.41 -9.70 0.06
CA LEU A 78 -9.92 -10.11 1.37
C LEU A 78 -8.81 -10.22 2.42
N LEU A 79 -7.63 -10.67 2.03
CA LEU A 79 -6.47 -10.72 2.91
C LEU A 79 -6.04 -9.29 3.32
N SER A 80 -6.00 -8.37 2.36
CA SER A 80 -5.72 -6.95 2.62
C SER A 80 -6.75 -6.32 3.55
N ALA A 81 -8.03 -6.65 3.36
CA ALA A 81 -9.10 -6.16 4.22
C ALA A 81 -8.97 -6.70 5.65
N TYR A 82 -8.70 -7.98 5.81
CA TYR A 82 -8.45 -8.59 7.12
C TYR A 82 -7.25 -7.94 7.82
N ALA A 83 -6.10 -7.85 7.15
CA ALA A 83 -4.89 -7.25 7.73
C ALA A 83 -5.11 -5.78 8.12
N PHE A 84 -5.79 -5.01 7.26
CA PHE A 84 -6.12 -3.62 7.56
C PHE A 84 -6.97 -3.47 8.82
N MET A 85 -8.00 -4.31 9.00
CA MET A 85 -8.86 -4.25 10.19
C MET A 85 -8.13 -4.67 11.46
N GLU A 86 -7.21 -5.64 11.39
CA GLU A 86 -6.36 -6.02 12.52
C GLU A 86 -5.43 -4.87 12.96
N ASP A 87 -4.91 -4.12 12.00
CA ASP A 87 -3.98 -3.02 12.24
C ASP A 87 -4.70 -1.71 12.63
N ASN A 88 -6.03 -1.59 12.42
CA ASN A 88 -6.79 -0.36 12.60
C ASN A 88 -8.04 -0.57 13.46
N PRO A 89 -7.92 -0.81 14.77
CA PRO A 89 -9.05 -1.16 15.65
C PRO A 89 -10.10 -0.05 15.85
N THR A 90 -9.81 1.18 15.39
CA THR A 90 -10.76 2.30 15.44
C THR A 90 -11.65 2.36 14.19
N VAL A 91 -11.34 1.55 13.17
CA VAL A 91 -12.14 1.43 11.97
C VAL A 91 -13.28 0.46 12.23
N GLY A 92 -14.51 0.95 12.08
CA GLY A 92 -15.71 0.15 12.22
C GLY A 92 -16.18 -0.45 10.89
N ILE A 93 -15.82 0.18 9.77
CA ILE A 93 -16.08 -0.34 8.42
C ILE A 93 -14.87 -0.10 7.55
N GLY A 94 -14.32 -1.17 6.96
CA GLY A 94 -13.36 -1.11 5.87
C GLY A 94 -14.08 -1.27 4.52
N CYS A 95 -14.01 -0.25 3.65
CA CYS A 95 -14.69 -0.25 2.36
C CYS A 95 -13.79 -0.79 1.26
N PHE A 96 -14.33 -1.60 0.36
CA PHE A 96 -13.63 -2.08 -0.82
C PHE A 96 -13.74 -1.06 -1.96
N TYR A 97 -12.66 -0.90 -2.70
CA TYR A 97 -12.68 -0.19 -3.97
C TYR A 97 -13.45 -0.98 -5.01
N GLN A 98 -14.25 -0.27 -5.81
CA GLN A 98 -15.10 -0.86 -6.84
C GLN A 98 -14.71 -0.35 -8.22
N ASP A 99 -14.57 -1.25 -9.19
CA ASP A 99 -14.54 -0.92 -10.62
C ASP A 99 -15.80 -1.44 -11.29
N ARG A 100 -16.58 -0.52 -11.86
CA ARG A 100 -17.81 -0.82 -12.62
C ARG A 100 -17.55 -0.91 -14.14
N GLY A 101 -16.38 -1.42 -14.51
CA GLY A 101 -16.00 -1.60 -15.92
C GLY A 101 -15.48 -0.33 -16.61
N LYS A 102 -15.31 0.76 -15.88
CA LYS A 102 -14.74 2.03 -16.39
C LYS A 102 -13.25 2.17 -16.14
N ARG A 103 -12.62 1.19 -15.45
CA ARG A 103 -11.24 1.25 -14.95
C ARG A 103 -10.98 2.44 -14.03
N GLU A 104 -12.00 2.86 -13.32
CA GLU A 104 -11.97 3.93 -12.32
C GLU A 104 -12.34 3.32 -10.97
N TRP A 105 -11.35 3.14 -10.12
CA TRP A 105 -11.55 2.63 -8.77
C TRP A 105 -12.13 3.72 -7.88
N HIS A 106 -13.25 3.45 -7.22
CA HIS A 106 -13.90 4.39 -6.33
C HIS A 106 -14.47 3.69 -5.10
N VAL A 107 -14.74 4.45 -4.06
CA VAL A 107 -15.52 4.04 -2.88
C VAL A 107 -16.71 4.97 -2.77
N GLU A 108 -17.86 4.40 -2.52
CA GLU A 108 -19.11 5.16 -2.43
C GLU A 108 -19.15 6.05 -1.19
N GLY A 109 -19.88 7.17 -1.30
CA GLY A 109 -20.01 8.14 -0.23
C GLY A 109 -21.42 8.65 -0.03
N MET A 110 -21.66 9.23 1.15
CA MET A 110 -22.94 9.78 1.53
C MET A 110 -22.80 11.13 2.25
N SER A 111 -23.90 11.88 2.27
CA SER A 111 -23.98 13.11 3.05
C SER A 111 -23.86 12.83 4.55
N ALA A 112 -23.27 13.79 5.28
CA ALA A 112 -23.10 13.76 6.71
C ALA A 112 -23.24 15.18 7.31
N VAL A 113 -23.42 15.27 8.61
CA VAL A 113 -23.47 16.54 9.34
C VAL A 113 -22.16 16.72 10.09
N LYS A 114 -21.45 17.80 9.79
CA LYS A 114 -20.20 18.16 10.50
C LYS A 114 -20.50 18.66 11.92
N PRO A 115 -19.51 18.63 12.83
CA PRO A 115 -19.67 19.14 14.19
C PRO A 115 -20.15 20.60 14.31
N ASP A 116 -19.84 21.43 13.32
CA ASP A 116 -20.28 22.82 13.25
C ASP A 116 -21.70 22.99 12.68
N GLY A 117 -22.38 21.87 12.39
CA GLY A 117 -23.71 21.84 11.80
C GLY A 117 -23.74 22.08 10.28
N SER A 118 -22.60 22.22 9.61
CA SER A 118 -22.54 22.32 8.15
C SER A 118 -22.74 20.95 7.49
N SER A 119 -22.98 20.93 6.18
CA SER A 119 -23.01 19.68 5.39
C SER A 119 -21.60 19.15 5.21
N GLY A 120 -21.42 17.85 5.35
CA GLY A 120 -20.21 17.11 5.12
C GLY A 120 -20.44 15.91 4.20
N TRP A 121 -19.39 15.13 4.01
CA TRP A 121 -19.40 13.90 3.25
C TRP A 121 -18.59 12.83 4.01
N THR A 122 -18.97 11.57 3.86
CA THR A 122 -18.28 10.42 4.44
C THR A 122 -18.45 9.22 3.54
N TYR A 123 -17.58 8.20 3.71
CA TYR A 123 -17.75 6.91 3.05
C TYR A 123 -18.90 6.12 3.67
N TYR A 124 -19.43 5.15 2.90
CA TYR A 124 -20.29 4.10 3.44
C TYR A 124 -19.91 2.73 2.86
N GLY A 125 -20.23 1.68 3.58
CA GLY A 125 -19.80 0.33 3.28
C GLY A 125 -20.74 -0.41 2.35
N GLN A 126 -20.68 -0.20 1.04
CA GLN A 126 -21.48 -0.96 0.07
C GLN A 126 -20.99 -2.41 0.01
N VAL A 127 -19.73 -2.64 -0.35
CA VAL A 127 -19.02 -3.90 -0.10
C VAL A 127 -17.96 -3.60 0.94
N CYS A 128 -18.02 -4.27 2.08
CA CYS A 128 -17.23 -3.85 3.22
C CYS A 128 -16.93 -5.00 4.19
N ILE A 129 -15.92 -4.77 5.02
CA ILE A 129 -15.58 -5.62 6.15
C ILE A 129 -15.93 -4.90 7.46
N VAL A 130 -16.60 -5.60 8.38
CA VAL A 130 -17.13 -5.06 9.65
C VAL A 130 -16.74 -6.01 10.78
N PRO A 131 -16.25 -5.50 11.95
CA PRO A 131 -16.10 -6.34 13.13
C PRO A 131 -17.46 -6.94 13.53
N LYS A 132 -17.51 -8.27 13.71
CA LYS A 132 -18.74 -9.00 14.04
C LYS A 132 -19.43 -8.44 15.27
N GLU A 133 -18.66 -8.20 16.33
CA GLU A 133 -19.18 -7.64 17.59
C GLU A 133 -19.82 -6.27 17.38
N LEU A 134 -19.21 -5.41 16.57
CA LEU A 134 -19.74 -4.09 16.28
C LEU A 134 -21.01 -4.15 15.42
N GLY A 135 -21.03 -5.04 14.42
CA GLY A 135 -22.23 -5.29 13.61
C GLY A 135 -23.40 -5.80 14.46
N ASP A 136 -23.15 -6.72 15.39
CA ASP A 136 -24.14 -7.22 16.33
C ASP A 136 -24.63 -6.12 17.29
N GLN A 137 -23.73 -5.23 17.74
CA GLN A 137 -24.07 -4.11 18.61
C GLN A 137 -25.03 -3.11 17.93
N VAL A 138 -24.83 -2.82 16.63
CA VAL A 138 -25.70 -1.89 15.88
C VAL A 138 -26.91 -2.56 15.24
N GLY A 139 -26.99 -3.89 15.29
CA GLY A 139 -28.11 -4.68 14.75
C GLY A 139 -28.00 -4.92 13.26
N TRP A 140 -26.82 -4.71 12.65
CA TRP A 140 -26.55 -4.83 11.22
C TRP A 140 -27.35 -3.81 10.39
N TRP A 141 -28.01 -4.23 9.32
CA TRP A 141 -28.85 -3.36 8.52
C TRP A 141 -30.20 -3.13 9.21
N GLY A 142 -30.74 -1.92 9.12
CA GLY A 142 -32.01 -1.60 9.76
C GLY A 142 -33.17 -2.45 9.18
N ASP A 143 -33.82 -3.23 10.02
CA ASP A 143 -34.89 -4.17 9.66
C ASP A 143 -36.20 -3.49 9.18
N TYR A 144 -36.30 -2.17 9.33
CA TYR A 144 -37.36 -1.34 8.77
C TYR A 144 -37.17 -1.07 7.26
N LEU A 145 -36.00 -1.36 6.71
CA LEU A 145 -35.69 -1.31 5.28
C LEU A 145 -35.90 -2.71 4.67
N ARG A 146 -36.14 -2.75 3.39
CA ARG A 146 -36.40 -4.01 2.66
C ARG A 146 -35.31 -4.36 1.67
N THR A 147 -34.96 -3.42 0.79
CA THR A 147 -34.10 -3.69 -0.35
C THR A 147 -32.88 -2.78 -0.40
N TYR A 148 -33.05 -1.48 -0.14
CA TYR A 148 -32.02 -0.47 -0.30
C TYR A 148 -31.73 0.30 0.99
N GLY A 149 -30.52 0.89 1.07
CA GLY A 149 -30.11 1.76 2.18
C GLY A 149 -29.61 1.04 3.43
N GLY A 150 -29.51 -0.30 3.42
CA GLY A 150 -29.00 -1.05 4.56
C GLY A 150 -27.51 -0.79 4.79
N ASP A 151 -26.75 -0.65 3.72
CA ASP A 151 -25.33 -0.24 3.72
C ASP A 151 -25.12 1.17 4.28
N ASN A 152 -25.95 2.13 3.88
CA ASN A 152 -25.96 3.46 4.47
C ASN A 152 -26.37 3.42 5.96
N GLU A 153 -27.36 2.59 6.31
CA GLU A 153 -27.89 2.46 7.67
C GLU A 153 -26.84 1.96 8.66
N ILE A 154 -26.15 0.85 8.37
CA ILE A 154 -25.09 0.34 9.24
C ILE A 154 -23.94 1.35 9.34
N SER A 155 -23.60 2.02 8.22
CA SER A 155 -22.57 3.04 8.18
C SER A 155 -22.91 4.21 9.09
N CYS A 156 -24.14 4.72 9.04
CA CYS A 156 -24.60 5.79 9.91
C CYS A 156 -24.54 5.40 11.39
N ASN A 157 -25.03 4.22 11.75
CA ASN A 157 -25.01 3.73 13.12
C ASN A 157 -23.57 3.61 13.66
N ILE A 158 -22.65 3.10 12.86
CA ILE A 158 -21.23 2.93 13.23
C ILE A 158 -20.53 4.28 13.39
N LEU A 159 -20.80 5.23 12.50
CA LEU A 159 -20.26 6.61 12.61
C LEU A 159 -20.75 7.32 13.88
N GLU A 160 -22.03 7.21 14.22
CA GLU A 160 -22.55 7.84 15.45
C GLU A 160 -22.01 7.20 16.74
N LEU A 161 -21.54 5.94 16.67
CA LEU A 161 -20.76 5.32 17.76
C LEU A 161 -19.31 5.85 17.82
N GLY A 162 -18.89 6.68 16.87
CA GLY A 162 -17.57 7.30 16.81
C GLY A 162 -16.48 6.42 16.19
N TYR A 163 -16.85 5.35 15.48
CA TYR A 163 -15.90 4.59 14.65
C TYR A 163 -15.69 5.24 13.29
N GLN A 164 -14.57 4.93 12.69
CA GLN A 164 -14.21 5.42 11.34
C GLN A 164 -14.75 4.49 10.26
N ILE A 165 -15.04 5.06 9.10
CA ILE A 165 -15.28 4.32 7.86
C ILE A 165 -14.18 4.72 6.90
N LEU A 166 -13.33 3.78 6.52
CA LEU A 166 -12.19 4.04 5.67
C LEU A 166 -12.13 3.06 4.50
N PRO A 167 -11.67 3.53 3.33
CA PRO A 167 -11.31 2.64 2.24
C PRO A 167 -10.12 1.77 2.65
N VAL A 168 -10.17 0.51 2.25
CA VAL A 168 -9.09 -0.44 2.54
C VAL A 168 -8.12 -0.44 1.36
N PRO A 169 -6.86 -0.05 1.55
CA PRO A 169 -5.85 -0.14 0.50
C PRO A 169 -5.75 -1.56 -0.05
N CYS A 170 -5.65 -1.68 -1.38
CA CYS A 170 -5.53 -2.96 -2.10
C CYS A 170 -6.74 -3.91 -1.97
N ALA A 171 -7.80 -3.56 -1.27
CA ALA A 171 -9.03 -4.33 -1.26
C ALA A 171 -9.95 -3.86 -2.40
N CYS A 172 -9.89 -4.54 -3.52
CA CYS A 172 -10.55 -4.18 -4.77
C CYS A 172 -11.53 -5.24 -5.24
N ILE A 173 -12.65 -4.82 -5.81
CA ILE A 173 -13.65 -5.68 -6.44
C ILE A 173 -14.02 -5.16 -7.82
N ASN A 174 -14.34 -6.06 -8.73
CA ASN A 174 -15.04 -5.73 -9.96
C ASN A 174 -16.53 -5.97 -9.75
N ASP A 175 -17.34 -4.94 -9.87
CA ASP A 175 -18.80 -4.99 -9.81
C ASP A 175 -19.34 -5.25 -11.22
N LEU A 176 -19.92 -6.43 -11.45
CA LEU A 176 -20.33 -6.87 -12.77
C LEU A 176 -21.61 -6.19 -13.27
N ILE A 177 -22.41 -5.64 -12.36
CA ILE A 177 -23.68 -4.93 -12.63
C ILE A 177 -24.52 -5.65 -13.71
N PRO A 178 -24.90 -6.92 -13.54
CA PRO A 178 -25.71 -7.60 -14.53
C PRO A 178 -27.12 -6.98 -14.58
N MET A 179 -27.61 -6.68 -15.78
CA MET A 179 -29.01 -6.28 -16.01
C MET A 179 -29.84 -7.52 -16.23
N ASP A 180 -30.18 -8.21 -15.17
CA ASP A 180 -31.01 -9.42 -15.17
C ASP A 180 -32.44 -9.18 -14.68
N ALA A 181 -33.26 -10.24 -14.70
CA ALA A 181 -34.65 -10.20 -14.26
C ALA A 181 -34.77 -9.86 -12.76
N LEU A 182 -33.83 -10.33 -11.92
CA LEU A 182 -33.83 -10.08 -10.48
C LEU A 182 -33.58 -8.60 -10.18
N ARG A 183 -32.61 -7.97 -10.87
CA ARG A 183 -32.35 -6.54 -10.71
C ARG A 183 -33.56 -5.71 -11.13
N THR A 184 -34.26 -6.12 -12.22
CA THR A 184 -35.50 -5.47 -12.65
C THR A 184 -36.59 -5.58 -11.57
N ILE A 185 -36.75 -6.75 -10.94
CA ILE A 185 -37.69 -6.96 -9.83
C ILE A 185 -37.31 -6.10 -8.63
N ASN A 186 -36.03 -6.05 -8.26
CA ASN A 186 -35.54 -5.22 -7.16
C ASN A 186 -35.75 -3.73 -7.43
N MET A 187 -35.52 -3.26 -8.64
CA MET A 187 -35.83 -1.88 -9.04
C MET A 187 -37.32 -1.57 -8.93
N GLN A 188 -38.21 -2.52 -9.31
CA GLN A 188 -39.64 -2.36 -9.11
C GLN A 188 -40.02 -2.30 -7.64
N GLN A 189 -39.42 -3.15 -6.81
CA GLN A 189 -39.61 -3.13 -5.34
C GLN A 189 -39.13 -1.83 -4.70
N LEU A 190 -38.09 -1.18 -5.26
CA LEU A 190 -37.66 0.15 -4.83
C LEU A 190 -38.75 1.20 -5.02
N LEU A 191 -39.54 1.11 -6.10
CA LEU A 191 -40.67 2.01 -6.38
C LEU A 191 -41.84 1.74 -5.44
N ASP A 192 -42.04 0.48 -5.07
CA ASP A 192 -43.19 0.02 -4.27
C ASP A 192 -42.94 0.12 -2.74
N HIS A 193 -41.68 0.24 -2.29
CA HIS A 193 -41.29 0.33 -0.87
C HIS A 193 -40.53 1.64 -0.58
N PRO A 194 -40.93 2.38 0.45
CA PRO A 194 -40.38 3.71 0.71
C PRO A 194 -39.03 3.70 1.46
N ASP A 195 -38.12 2.74 1.15
CA ASP A 195 -36.82 2.60 1.83
C ASP A 195 -36.05 3.93 1.93
N SER A 196 -35.95 4.64 0.79
CA SER A 196 -35.25 5.93 0.73
C SER A 196 -35.88 6.98 1.63
N ASP A 197 -37.21 7.04 1.69
CA ASP A 197 -37.93 8.03 2.50
C ASP A 197 -37.85 7.69 3.99
N LEU A 198 -37.92 6.39 4.33
CA LEU A 198 -37.74 5.90 5.69
C LEU A 198 -36.33 6.19 6.20
N TRP A 199 -35.32 5.92 5.36
CA TRP A 199 -33.94 6.22 5.70
C TRP A 199 -33.72 7.73 5.89
N LYS A 200 -34.20 8.58 4.97
CA LYS A 200 -34.14 10.03 5.07
C LYS A 200 -34.86 10.54 6.32
N ALA A 201 -36.05 10.02 6.63
CA ALA A 201 -36.81 10.41 7.82
C ALA A 201 -36.00 10.15 9.11
N LYS A 202 -35.30 9.01 9.19
CA LYS A 202 -34.45 8.67 10.33
C LYS A 202 -33.19 9.55 10.41
N TRP A 203 -32.55 9.84 9.29
CA TRP A 203 -31.24 10.45 9.23
C TRP A 203 -31.22 11.94 8.90
N THR A 204 -32.38 12.60 8.81
CA THR A 204 -32.43 14.05 8.71
C THR A 204 -32.23 14.70 10.07
N ARG A 205 -31.21 15.52 10.20
CA ARG A 205 -30.87 16.30 11.40
C ARG A 205 -31.06 17.79 11.12
N GLY A 206 -32.19 18.36 11.58
CA GLY A 206 -32.61 19.68 11.15
C GLY A 206 -32.81 19.70 9.63
N ASN A 207 -32.07 20.55 8.92
CA ASN A 207 -32.12 20.65 7.46
C ASN A 207 -30.98 19.87 6.77
N LYS A 208 -30.26 19.01 7.49
CA LYS A 208 -29.11 18.26 7.00
C LYS A 208 -29.42 16.77 6.96
N LEU A 209 -28.89 16.07 5.97
CA LEU A 209 -29.06 14.65 5.77
C LEU A 209 -27.79 13.90 6.17
N GLY A 210 -27.96 12.77 6.85
CA GLY A 210 -26.90 11.85 7.22
C GLY A 210 -26.53 11.85 8.71
N PRO A 211 -25.57 11.04 9.12
CA PRO A 211 -25.13 10.92 10.50
C PRO A 211 -24.42 12.19 10.96
N ASN A 212 -24.44 12.42 12.28
CA ASN A 212 -23.55 13.40 12.86
C ASN A 212 -22.13 12.87 12.84
N LEU A 213 -21.24 13.55 12.15
CA LEU A 213 -19.81 13.27 12.29
C LEU A 213 -19.42 13.65 13.72
N PRO A 214 -18.78 12.74 14.47
CA PRO A 214 -18.47 13.01 15.87
C PRO A 214 -17.56 14.23 15.97
N THR A 215 -17.89 15.15 16.89
CA THR A 215 -17.03 16.27 17.29
C THR A 215 -15.68 15.80 17.78
N SER A 216 -15.61 14.58 18.14
CA SER A 216 -14.56 14.00 18.95
C SER A 216 -13.91 12.78 18.32
N TRP A 217 -13.47 12.89 17.09
CA TRP A 217 -12.21 12.22 16.77
C TRP A 217 -11.13 12.65 17.81
N LYS A 218 -11.38 13.73 18.55
CA LYS A 218 -10.55 14.26 19.64
C LYS A 218 -10.87 13.72 21.04
N SER A 219 -12.01 13.06 21.30
CA SER A 219 -12.48 12.83 22.67
C SER A 219 -12.66 11.39 23.12
N ARG A 220 -12.42 10.39 22.28
CA ARG A 220 -11.95 9.15 22.90
C ARG A 220 -10.49 9.42 23.28
N GLU A 221 -10.20 9.42 24.57
CA GLU A 221 -8.87 9.15 25.10
C GLU A 221 -8.45 7.74 24.66
N PHE A 222 -8.28 7.56 23.35
CA PHE A 222 -7.25 6.69 22.88
C PHE A 222 -5.98 7.35 23.41
N THR A 223 -5.24 6.66 24.25
CA THR A 223 -3.83 6.98 24.44
C THR A 223 -3.32 7.25 23.04
N ARG A 224 -3.11 8.51 22.74
CA ARG A 224 -3.14 9.08 21.38
C ARG A 224 -2.04 8.47 20.55
N ASP A 225 -2.33 7.36 19.90
CA ASP A 225 -1.40 6.74 18.95
C ASP A 225 -1.17 7.74 17.82
N LEU A 226 0.09 7.96 17.49
CA LEU A 226 0.49 8.75 16.33
C LEU A 226 -0.25 8.25 15.09
N ARG A 227 -0.84 9.14 14.31
CA ARG A 227 -1.58 8.83 13.09
C ARG A 227 -0.80 9.29 11.87
N ILE A 228 -0.51 8.37 10.98
CA ILE A 228 0.24 8.66 9.76
C ILE A 228 -0.61 8.29 8.54
N LEU A 229 -0.89 9.28 7.69
CA LEU A 229 -1.42 9.02 6.36
C LEU A 229 -0.23 8.84 5.42
N TYR A 230 -0.09 7.64 4.86
CA TYR A 230 0.98 7.28 3.95
C TYR A 230 0.45 7.18 2.51
N ALA A 231 0.95 8.04 1.62
CA ALA A 231 0.56 8.07 0.22
C ALA A 231 1.79 7.92 -0.69
N PRO A 232 2.28 6.66 -0.88
CA PRO A 232 3.38 6.38 -1.79
C PRO A 232 2.92 6.41 -3.25
N ILE A 233 3.86 6.46 -4.19
CA ILE A 233 3.60 6.23 -5.60
C ILE A 233 3.34 4.74 -5.82
N PHE A 234 2.16 4.41 -6.34
CA PHE A 234 1.80 3.07 -6.78
C PHE A 234 1.99 2.96 -8.30
N GLU A 235 2.80 2.03 -8.75
CA GLU A 235 2.96 1.76 -10.18
C GLU A 235 1.84 0.84 -10.66
N LYS A 236 1.20 1.19 -11.81
CA LYS A 236 0.13 0.39 -12.39
C LYS A 236 0.62 -1.04 -12.69
N GLY A 237 -0.15 -2.02 -12.26
CA GLY A 237 0.12 -3.44 -12.53
C GLY A 237 1.04 -4.13 -11.54
N PHE A 238 1.45 -3.47 -10.44
CA PHE A 238 2.25 -4.09 -9.38
C PHE A 238 1.43 -4.27 -8.10
N ASP A 239 1.57 -5.44 -7.51
CA ASP A 239 1.06 -5.69 -6.18
C ASP A 239 1.94 -4.96 -5.16
N ILE A 240 1.36 -3.95 -4.53
CA ILE A 240 2.08 -3.08 -3.60
C ILE A 240 2.52 -3.80 -2.34
N GLN A 241 1.79 -4.84 -1.93
CA GLN A 241 2.12 -5.63 -0.75
C GLN A 241 3.48 -6.33 -0.89
N LYS A 242 3.94 -6.50 -2.12
CA LYS A 242 5.18 -7.16 -2.50
C LYS A 242 6.30 -6.20 -2.87
N THR A 243 6.10 -4.90 -2.70
CA THR A 243 7.12 -3.89 -3.01
C THR A 243 7.83 -3.37 -1.77
N SER A 244 8.97 -2.69 -1.97
CA SER A 244 9.68 -2.00 -0.90
C SER A 244 8.83 -0.98 -0.12
N LYS A 245 7.78 -0.45 -0.74
CA LYS A 245 6.85 0.51 -0.12
C LYS A 245 6.05 -0.12 1.02
N CYS A 246 5.69 -1.39 0.89
CA CYS A 246 5.08 -2.15 1.96
C CYS A 246 6.00 -2.29 3.19
N GLY A 247 7.31 -2.45 2.99
CA GLY A 247 8.27 -2.51 4.10
C GLY A 247 8.29 -1.24 4.94
N LEU A 248 8.24 -0.05 4.31
CA LEU A 248 8.13 1.21 5.04
C LEU A 248 6.79 1.31 5.79
N ARG A 249 5.67 0.94 5.16
CA ARG A 249 4.36 0.88 5.84
C ARG A 249 4.41 0.00 7.09
N LYS A 250 4.93 -1.23 6.98
CA LYS A 250 5.07 -2.15 8.12
C LYS A 250 5.91 -1.55 9.25
N ALA A 251 6.99 -0.85 8.91
CA ALA A 251 7.82 -0.18 9.92
C ALA A 251 7.10 0.99 10.60
N LEU A 252 6.33 1.78 9.84
CA LEU A 252 5.48 2.84 10.38
C LEU A 252 4.38 2.27 11.31
N GLN A 253 3.76 1.15 10.94
CA GLN A 253 2.72 0.49 11.73
C GLN A 253 3.20 0.00 13.10
N LYS A 254 4.50 -0.24 13.26
CA LYS A 254 5.08 -0.58 14.57
C LYS A 254 5.03 0.58 15.57
N ILE A 255 4.85 1.81 15.09
CA ILE A 255 4.94 3.03 15.92
C ILE A 255 3.70 3.92 15.84
N ALA A 256 2.82 3.70 14.87
CA ALA A 256 1.70 4.57 14.58
C ALA A 256 0.52 3.76 14.02
N THR A 257 -0.67 4.33 14.10
CA THR A 257 -1.78 3.92 13.25
C THR A 257 -1.56 4.50 11.87
N VAL A 258 -1.47 3.63 10.84
CA VAL A 258 -1.14 4.04 9.48
C VAL A 258 -2.29 3.73 8.54
N VAL A 259 -2.71 4.72 7.79
CA VAL A 259 -3.59 4.55 6.62
C VAL A 259 -2.78 4.78 5.38
N GLU A 260 -2.72 3.79 4.49
CA GLU A 260 -2.08 3.89 3.20
C GLU A 260 -3.11 4.28 2.14
N VAL A 261 -2.77 5.24 1.29
CA VAL A 261 -3.69 5.78 0.26
C VAL A 261 -3.04 5.70 -1.12
N ASP A 262 -3.71 5.03 -2.03
CA ASP A 262 -3.33 4.97 -3.43
C ASP A 262 -3.93 6.15 -4.21
N TYR A 263 -3.20 7.25 -4.29
CA TYR A 263 -3.64 8.42 -5.05
C TYR A 263 -3.43 8.29 -6.56
N VAL A 264 -2.60 7.34 -7.01
CA VAL A 264 -2.29 7.14 -8.45
C VAL A 264 -3.46 6.48 -9.17
N HIS A 265 -4.12 5.53 -8.51
CA HIS A 265 -5.28 4.83 -9.07
C HIS A 265 -6.62 5.47 -8.68
N THR A 266 -6.61 6.38 -7.71
CA THR A 266 -7.79 7.15 -7.30
C THR A 266 -7.64 8.63 -7.71
N SER A 267 -7.36 9.52 -6.76
CA SER A 267 -7.03 10.92 -7.00
C SER A 267 -6.36 11.54 -5.77
N MET A 268 -5.79 12.73 -5.94
CA MET A 268 -5.31 13.50 -4.80
C MET A 268 -6.45 14.03 -3.92
N ASP A 269 -7.63 14.29 -4.47
CA ASP A 269 -8.81 14.66 -3.68
C ASP A 269 -9.21 13.52 -2.74
N TYR A 270 -9.00 12.28 -3.14
CA TYR A 270 -9.20 11.12 -2.29
C TYR A 270 -8.25 11.08 -1.09
N VAL A 271 -6.99 11.52 -1.24
CA VAL A 271 -6.06 11.68 -0.09
C VAL A 271 -6.64 12.68 0.91
N HIS A 272 -7.19 13.80 0.41
CA HIS A 272 -7.83 14.81 1.24
C HIS A 272 -9.08 14.26 1.96
N ASP A 273 -9.93 13.53 1.25
CA ASP A 273 -11.15 12.93 1.83
C ASP A 273 -10.83 11.92 2.93
N VAL A 274 -9.84 11.04 2.70
CA VAL A 274 -9.35 10.12 3.73
C VAL A 274 -8.80 10.89 4.93
N ALA A 275 -8.05 11.96 4.69
CA ALA A 275 -7.49 12.78 5.75
C ALA A 275 -8.58 13.42 6.63
N LEU A 276 -9.68 13.89 6.04
CA LEU A 276 -10.82 14.46 6.79
C LEU A 276 -11.40 13.46 7.80
N SER A 277 -11.46 12.18 7.43
CA SER A 277 -11.97 11.12 8.30
C SER A 277 -10.90 10.62 9.28
N PHE A 278 -9.67 10.42 8.81
CA PHE A 278 -8.59 9.82 9.59
C PHE A 278 -7.91 10.80 10.56
N ARG A 279 -7.85 12.11 10.23
CA ARG A 279 -7.20 13.16 11.02
C ARG A 279 -5.73 12.83 11.35
N PRO A 280 -4.86 12.71 10.35
CA PRO A 280 -3.46 12.36 10.57
C PRO A 280 -2.69 13.48 11.31
N ASP A 281 -1.70 13.06 12.12
CA ASP A 281 -0.69 13.94 12.69
C ASP A 281 0.46 14.18 11.70
N ILE A 282 0.73 13.19 10.85
CA ILE A 282 1.76 13.25 9.81
C ILE A 282 1.15 12.76 8.48
N PHE A 283 1.36 13.55 7.44
CA PHE A 283 1.21 13.13 6.06
C PHE A 283 2.59 12.74 5.53
N LEU A 284 2.81 11.47 5.24
CA LEU A 284 4.00 10.99 4.55
C LEU A 284 3.63 10.71 3.10
N LEU A 285 4.02 11.62 2.23
CA LEU A 285 3.59 11.64 0.84
C LEU A 285 4.79 11.36 -0.07
N GLN A 286 4.51 10.77 -1.22
CA GLN A 286 5.48 10.61 -2.30
C GLN A 286 4.87 11.19 -3.57
N ILE A 287 4.78 12.53 -3.65
CA ILE A 287 4.07 13.24 -4.70
C ILE A 287 5.06 14.12 -5.44
N HIS A 288 5.35 13.77 -6.69
CA HIS A 288 6.37 14.41 -7.51
C HIS A 288 5.77 15.34 -8.59
N ASN A 289 4.43 15.50 -8.63
CA ASN A 289 3.78 16.33 -9.63
C ASN A 289 3.23 17.63 -9.02
N PRO A 290 3.75 18.82 -9.43
CA PRO A 290 3.27 20.12 -8.99
C PRO A 290 1.79 20.41 -9.33
N GLU A 291 1.16 19.65 -10.23
CA GLU A 291 -0.28 19.78 -10.53
C GLU A 291 -1.16 19.54 -9.30
N HIS A 292 -0.65 18.86 -8.30
CA HIS A 292 -1.35 18.61 -7.04
C HIS A 292 -1.20 19.73 -5.98
N ALA A 293 -0.60 20.85 -6.34
CA ALA A 293 -0.35 21.96 -5.42
C ALA A 293 -1.62 22.48 -4.72
N ASP A 294 -2.73 22.57 -5.45
CA ASP A 294 -4.00 23.07 -4.89
C ASP A 294 -4.55 22.12 -3.80
N THR A 295 -4.46 20.83 -4.00
CA THR A 295 -4.86 19.83 -2.99
C THR A 295 -3.93 19.85 -1.78
N ILE A 296 -2.62 20.03 -1.97
CA ILE A 296 -1.67 20.19 -0.85
C ILE A 296 -2.00 21.45 -0.04
N GLN A 297 -2.37 22.56 -0.71
CA GLN A 297 -2.80 23.78 -0.02
C GLN A 297 -4.12 23.58 0.74
N ALA A 298 -5.07 22.81 0.19
CA ALA A 298 -6.31 22.46 0.88
C ALA A 298 -6.02 21.63 2.13
N ILE A 299 -5.17 20.62 2.03
CA ILE A 299 -4.72 19.81 3.18
C ILE A 299 -4.09 20.71 4.25
N ARG A 300 -3.20 21.62 3.86
CA ARG A 300 -2.55 22.54 4.81
C ARG A 300 -3.56 23.41 5.55
N ARG A 301 -4.60 23.92 4.87
CA ARG A 301 -5.64 24.74 5.50
C ARG A 301 -6.51 23.96 6.50
N GLU A 302 -6.86 22.72 6.14
CA GLU A 302 -7.71 21.85 6.98
C GLU A 302 -6.95 21.22 8.16
N PHE A 303 -5.64 21.03 8.02
CA PHE A 303 -4.77 20.39 8.99
C PHE A 303 -3.54 21.25 9.34
N PRO A 304 -3.73 22.46 9.90
CA PRO A 304 -2.63 23.39 10.14
C PRO A 304 -1.58 22.88 11.13
N ASP A 305 -1.97 21.96 12.03
CA ASP A 305 -1.09 21.37 13.05
C ASP A 305 -0.40 20.07 12.59
N ALA A 306 -0.86 19.47 11.49
CA ALA A 306 -0.26 18.27 10.95
C ALA A 306 1.06 18.56 10.23
N VAL A 307 1.96 17.58 10.23
CA VAL A 307 3.24 17.68 9.52
C VAL A 307 3.11 17.07 8.14
N LEU A 308 3.44 17.83 7.10
CA LEU A 308 3.49 17.36 5.72
C LEU A 308 4.93 17.02 5.35
N VAL A 309 5.19 15.74 5.13
CA VAL A 309 6.50 15.22 4.69
C VAL A 309 6.35 14.72 3.26
N ASN A 310 7.20 15.17 2.34
CA ASN A 310 7.29 14.61 0.99
C ASN A 310 8.60 13.85 0.81
N TRP A 311 8.53 12.62 0.33
CA TRP A 311 9.71 11.79 0.09
C TRP A 311 9.98 11.65 -1.39
N ASN A 312 11.12 12.19 -1.86
CA ASN A 312 11.63 12.01 -3.20
C ASN A 312 12.58 10.80 -3.23
N GLY A 313 12.02 9.62 -3.50
CA GLY A 313 12.74 8.36 -3.53
C GLY A 313 13.58 8.11 -4.78
N ASP A 314 13.52 9.02 -5.78
CA ASP A 314 14.28 8.96 -7.03
C ASP A 314 15.05 10.25 -7.30
N TYR A 315 16.12 10.14 -8.10
CA TYR A 315 16.90 11.28 -8.53
C TYR A 315 16.66 11.58 -10.01
N HIS A 316 15.94 12.67 -10.26
CA HIS A 316 15.67 13.21 -11.59
C HIS A 316 16.13 14.66 -11.63
N PRO A 317 17.41 14.93 -11.96
CA PRO A 317 17.98 16.28 -11.89
C PRO A 317 17.21 17.29 -12.75
N GLU A 318 16.67 16.87 -13.89
CA GLU A 318 15.83 17.69 -14.77
C GLU A 318 14.53 18.16 -14.11
N ILE A 319 14.03 17.48 -13.07
CA ILE A 319 12.85 17.85 -12.29
C ILE A 319 13.25 18.56 -11.00
N LEU A 320 14.14 17.94 -10.22
CA LEU A 320 14.53 18.43 -8.88
C LEU A 320 15.16 19.82 -8.89
N LEU A 321 15.74 20.23 -10.03
CA LEU A 321 16.39 21.53 -10.18
C LEU A 321 15.50 22.60 -10.83
N LEU A 322 14.26 22.28 -11.21
CA LEU A 322 13.31 23.27 -11.73
C LEU A 322 12.82 24.19 -10.62
N SER A 323 12.87 25.50 -10.87
CA SER A 323 12.40 26.50 -9.91
C SER A 323 10.93 26.33 -9.53
N SER A 324 10.09 25.87 -10.46
CA SER A 324 8.68 25.57 -10.20
C SER A 324 8.52 24.39 -9.25
N TYR A 325 9.37 23.36 -9.39
CA TYR A 325 9.35 22.21 -8.52
C TYR A 325 9.88 22.55 -7.12
N ILE A 326 10.94 23.35 -7.02
CA ILE A 326 11.47 23.83 -5.74
C ILE A 326 10.38 24.60 -4.98
N LYS A 327 9.66 25.51 -5.66
CA LYS A 327 8.52 26.23 -5.05
C LYS A 327 7.40 25.31 -4.59
N TYR A 328 7.16 24.22 -5.32
CA TYR A 328 6.19 23.21 -4.89
C TYR A 328 6.65 22.50 -3.62
N LEU A 329 7.93 22.16 -3.51
CA LEU A 329 8.50 21.53 -2.33
C LEU A 329 8.48 22.44 -1.09
N GLU A 330 8.48 23.77 -1.24
CA GLU A 330 8.34 24.73 -0.13
C GLU A 330 6.98 24.64 0.58
N MET A 331 6.01 23.91 0.00
CA MET A 331 4.69 23.70 0.61
C MET A 331 4.71 22.61 1.71
N PHE A 332 5.77 21.83 1.79
CA PHE A 332 5.94 20.76 2.77
C PHE A 332 6.78 21.23 3.96
N ASP A 333 6.53 20.67 5.14
CA ASP A 333 7.32 20.98 6.34
C ASP A 333 8.68 20.31 6.29
N LEU A 334 8.78 19.20 5.55
CA LEU A 334 10.02 18.43 5.43
C LEU A 334 10.04 17.64 4.12
N VAL A 335 11.18 17.63 3.46
CA VAL A 335 11.40 16.86 2.23
C VAL A 335 12.53 15.84 2.44
N GLY A 336 12.22 14.56 2.28
CA GLY A 336 13.22 13.50 2.26
C GLY A 336 13.83 13.35 0.86
N LEU A 337 15.15 13.40 0.74
CA LEU A 337 15.88 13.30 -0.52
C LEU A 337 16.89 12.15 -0.48
N VAL A 338 17.01 11.40 -1.57
CA VAL A 338 17.94 10.27 -1.70
C VAL A 338 19.35 10.68 -2.15
N THR A 339 19.62 11.98 -2.23
CA THR A 339 20.93 12.53 -2.62
C THR A 339 21.16 13.87 -1.96
N THR A 340 22.43 14.22 -1.74
CA THR A 340 22.86 15.55 -1.29
C THR A 340 23.35 16.43 -2.45
N SER A 341 23.35 15.93 -3.68
CA SER A 341 23.82 16.70 -4.86
C SER A 341 22.96 17.91 -5.18
N VAL A 342 21.79 18.05 -4.58
CA VAL A 342 20.89 19.20 -4.71
C VAL A 342 21.18 20.33 -3.74
N ASP A 343 22.02 20.12 -2.73
CA ASP A 343 22.26 21.06 -1.61
C ASP A 343 22.55 22.48 -2.09
N LYS A 344 23.45 22.64 -3.04
CA LYS A 344 23.82 23.95 -3.59
C LYS A 344 22.66 24.72 -4.25
N TYR A 345 21.57 24.01 -4.66
CA TYR A 345 20.39 24.64 -5.26
C TYR A 345 19.30 24.90 -4.22
N TYR A 346 19.23 24.07 -3.17
CA TYR A 346 18.18 24.13 -2.16
C TYR A 346 18.56 25.05 -0.98
N ILE A 347 19.85 25.27 -0.74
CA ILE A 347 20.33 26.12 0.36
C ILE A 347 19.81 27.57 0.28
N THR A 348 19.45 28.04 -0.91
CA THR A 348 18.87 29.38 -1.14
C THR A 348 17.35 29.37 -1.21
N SER A 349 16.70 28.22 -1.12
CA SER A 349 15.26 28.06 -1.11
C SER A 349 14.72 27.99 0.33
N HIS A 350 13.40 28.00 0.46
CA HIS A 350 12.72 27.77 1.74
C HIS A 350 12.35 26.29 1.97
N VAL A 351 12.90 25.38 1.16
CA VAL A 351 12.68 23.94 1.32
C VAL A 351 13.47 23.45 2.53
N ASP A 352 12.78 22.91 3.51
CA ASP A 352 13.40 22.19 4.61
C ASP A 352 13.55 20.72 4.22
N TYR A 353 14.76 20.22 4.08
CA TYR A 353 15.05 18.89 3.58
C TYR A 353 16.11 18.14 4.41
N PHE A 354 16.15 16.81 4.24
CA PHE A 354 17.19 15.97 4.80
C PHE A 354 17.50 14.79 3.88
N TYR A 355 18.70 14.24 3.99
CA TYR A 355 19.05 13.02 3.28
C TYR A 355 18.33 11.83 3.89
N TRP A 356 17.47 11.17 3.11
CA TRP A 356 16.65 10.06 3.57
C TRP A 356 16.53 8.98 2.50
N GLN A 357 17.32 7.94 2.67
CA GLN A 357 17.43 6.84 1.71
C GLN A 357 16.30 5.80 1.93
N ILE A 358 16.09 4.94 0.95
CA ILE A 358 15.19 3.80 1.10
C ILE A 358 15.74 2.82 2.14
N GLY A 359 14.85 2.06 2.77
CA GLY A 359 15.22 0.97 3.67
C GLY A 359 14.88 -0.40 3.08
N TYR A 360 15.38 -1.44 3.70
CA TYR A 360 15.05 -2.83 3.38
C TYR A 360 15.00 -3.71 4.61
N GLU A 361 14.27 -4.81 4.49
CA GLU A 361 14.30 -5.93 5.43
C GLU A 361 14.52 -7.23 4.67
N SER A 362 15.10 -8.24 5.31
CA SER A 362 15.28 -9.56 4.72
C SER A 362 13.95 -10.30 4.71
N SER A 363 13.57 -10.87 3.58
CA SER A 363 12.43 -11.77 3.51
C SER A 363 12.79 -13.16 4.05
N LYS A 364 11.78 -13.95 4.40
CA LYS A 364 11.95 -15.37 4.76
C LYS A 364 11.85 -16.29 3.54
N ALA A 365 11.83 -15.72 2.34
CA ALA A 365 11.68 -16.48 1.11
C ALA A 365 12.89 -17.39 0.88
N GLU A 366 12.64 -18.68 0.64
CA GLU A 366 13.68 -19.63 0.26
C GLU A 366 14.23 -19.32 -1.13
N PRO A 367 15.52 -19.61 -1.42
CA PRO A 367 16.07 -19.45 -2.76
C PRO A 367 15.36 -20.36 -3.77
N TRP A 368 15.33 -19.95 -5.04
CA TRP A 368 14.75 -20.77 -6.13
C TRP A 368 15.44 -22.13 -6.30
N SER A 369 16.72 -22.22 -5.91
CA SER A 369 17.52 -23.44 -5.99
C SER A 369 18.50 -23.47 -4.82
N GLN A 370 18.74 -24.67 -4.28
CA GLN A 370 19.76 -24.89 -3.25
C GLN A 370 21.18 -24.73 -3.81
N THR A 371 21.36 -24.87 -5.13
CA THR A 371 22.61 -24.56 -5.83
C THR A 371 22.43 -23.25 -6.59
N PRO A 372 23.45 -22.37 -6.63
CA PRO A 372 23.38 -21.13 -7.39
C PRO A 372 23.03 -21.40 -8.86
N HIS A 373 21.95 -20.75 -9.32
CA HIS A 373 21.48 -20.88 -10.71
C HIS A 373 22.31 -20.04 -11.68
N TYR A 374 22.82 -18.89 -11.22
CA TYR A 374 23.69 -18.01 -12.02
C TYR A 374 25.06 -17.82 -11.35
N ASP A 375 26.09 -17.74 -12.18
CA ASP A 375 27.41 -17.27 -11.73
C ASP A 375 27.38 -15.75 -11.48
N VAL A 376 26.75 -15.02 -12.38
CA VAL A 376 26.60 -13.55 -12.34
C VAL A 376 25.16 -13.19 -12.61
N LEU A 377 24.59 -12.26 -11.83
CA LEU A 377 23.22 -11.79 -11.99
C LEU A 377 23.16 -10.27 -12.03
N PHE A 378 22.42 -9.74 -12.99
CA PHE A 378 21.99 -8.35 -13.02
C PHE A 378 20.48 -8.27 -13.23
N MET A 379 19.80 -7.44 -12.44
CA MET A 379 18.38 -7.13 -12.63
C MET A 379 18.19 -5.60 -12.69
N GLY A 380 17.67 -5.12 -13.80
CA GLY A 380 17.38 -3.71 -14.04
C GLY A 380 17.12 -3.42 -15.51
N ASN A 381 16.47 -2.29 -15.80
CA ASN A 381 16.06 -1.91 -17.15
C ASN A 381 17.14 -1.11 -17.89
N ALA A 382 17.26 -1.28 -19.20
CA ALA A 382 18.21 -0.58 -20.05
C ALA A 382 17.61 0.73 -20.59
N TYR A 383 17.52 1.76 -19.74
CA TYR A 383 17.00 3.08 -20.14
C TYR A 383 18.03 3.96 -20.83
N THR A 384 19.33 3.70 -20.66
CA THR A 384 20.41 4.50 -21.23
C THR A 384 21.31 3.67 -22.17
N LYS A 385 22.05 4.36 -23.03
CA LYS A 385 23.01 3.73 -23.93
C LYS A 385 24.14 3.04 -23.15
N GLU A 386 24.61 3.68 -22.10
CA GLU A 386 25.69 3.16 -21.23
C GLU A 386 25.25 1.84 -20.58
N ARG A 387 24.01 1.76 -20.11
CA ARG A 387 23.47 0.53 -19.54
C ARG A 387 23.30 -0.56 -20.60
N HIS A 388 22.95 -0.18 -21.82
CA HIS A 388 22.91 -1.16 -22.93
C HIS A 388 24.29 -1.76 -23.22
N GLU A 389 25.36 -0.95 -23.25
CA GLU A 389 26.74 -1.43 -23.37
C GLU A 389 27.15 -2.31 -22.19
N PHE A 390 26.73 -1.95 -20.97
CA PHE A 390 26.92 -2.80 -19.79
C PHE A 390 26.24 -4.18 -19.94
N GLY A 391 25.01 -4.22 -20.46
CA GLY A 391 24.33 -5.48 -20.76
C GLY A 391 25.04 -6.34 -21.80
N LYS A 392 25.59 -5.72 -22.86
CA LYS A 392 26.45 -6.41 -23.87
C LYS A 392 27.70 -6.99 -23.24
N PHE A 393 28.38 -6.20 -22.39
CA PHE A 393 29.55 -6.66 -21.65
C PHE A 393 29.21 -7.88 -20.80
N LEU A 394 28.15 -7.84 -19.99
CA LEU A 394 27.74 -8.97 -19.17
C LEU A 394 27.46 -10.22 -19.98
N ARG A 395 26.78 -10.09 -21.13
CA ARG A 395 26.52 -11.22 -22.04
C ARG A 395 27.75 -11.77 -22.74
N GLY A 396 28.80 -10.98 -22.85
CA GLY A 396 30.10 -11.40 -23.39
C GLY A 396 30.97 -12.20 -22.41
N LEU A 397 30.60 -12.25 -21.13
CA LEU A 397 31.36 -12.97 -20.12
C LEU A 397 31.26 -14.51 -20.30
N PRO A 398 32.34 -15.26 -20.04
CA PRO A 398 32.37 -16.72 -20.20
C PRO A 398 31.72 -17.46 -18.99
N TYR A 399 30.65 -16.91 -18.45
CA TYR A 399 29.95 -17.39 -17.26
C TYR A 399 28.46 -17.53 -17.51
N HIS A 400 27.76 -18.24 -16.62
CA HIS A 400 26.30 -18.32 -16.67
C HIS A 400 25.70 -17.02 -16.10
N VAL A 401 25.33 -16.11 -17.01
CA VAL A 401 24.83 -14.77 -16.65
C VAL A 401 23.32 -14.72 -16.68
N GLY A 402 22.70 -14.34 -15.58
CA GLY A 402 21.29 -13.91 -15.49
C GLY A 402 21.18 -12.41 -15.78
N LEU A 403 20.37 -12.06 -16.79
CA LEU A 403 20.08 -10.68 -17.16
C LEU A 403 18.55 -10.50 -17.18
N TYR A 404 18.03 -9.72 -16.23
CA TYR A 404 16.60 -9.46 -16.07
C TYR A 404 16.30 -7.98 -16.29
N GLY A 405 15.17 -7.70 -16.94
CA GLY A 405 14.72 -6.34 -17.22
C GLY A 405 14.28 -6.14 -18.67
N ASN A 406 13.92 -4.89 -18.97
CA ASN A 406 13.56 -4.50 -20.35
C ASN A 406 14.84 -4.23 -21.14
N TRP A 407 15.31 -5.24 -21.86
CA TRP A 407 16.51 -5.23 -22.66
C TRP A 407 16.19 -5.47 -24.13
N ALA A 408 17.07 -5.03 -24.99
CA ALA A 408 16.99 -5.36 -26.41
C ALA A 408 17.03 -6.89 -26.61
N LYS A 409 16.21 -7.40 -27.54
CA LYS A 409 16.00 -8.85 -27.75
C LYS A 409 17.28 -9.59 -28.09
N GLU A 410 18.23 -8.94 -28.74
CA GLU A 410 19.56 -9.50 -29.09
C GLU A 410 20.39 -9.87 -27.87
N LEU A 411 20.15 -9.25 -26.72
CA LEU A 411 20.80 -9.60 -25.45
C LEU A 411 20.15 -10.80 -24.73
N LYS A 412 19.07 -11.33 -25.29
CA LYS A 412 18.35 -12.52 -24.77
C LYS A 412 18.13 -12.44 -23.26
N PRO A 413 17.35 -11.46 -22.77
CA PRO A 413 17.09 -11.35 -21.34
C PRO A 413 16.40 -12.61 -20.82
N ASN A 414 16.69 -12.98 -19.57
CA ASN A 414 16.11 -14.14 -18.90
C ASN A 414 14.66 -13.89 -18.45
N GLY A 415 14.27 -12.63 -18.31
CA GLY A 415 12.93 -12.23 -17.91
C GLY A 415 12.85 -10.71 -17.69
N TYR A 416 11.69 -10.25 -17.28
CA TYR A 416 11.46 -8.86 -16.88
C TYR A 416 12.06 -8.57 -15.51
N THR A 417 12.13 -7.29 -15.14
CA THR A 417 12.47 -6.87 -13.78
C THR A 417 11.43 -7.42 -12.82
N LEU A 418 11.88 -8.11 -11.78
CA LEU A 418 11.01 -8.60 -10.72
C LEU A 418 10.83 -7.48 -9.69
N TYR A 419 9.65 -6.91 -9.65
CA TYR A 419 9.27 -5.88 -8.66
C TYR A 419 8.68 -6.50 -7.40
N ASP A 420 8.26 -7.78 -7.47
CA ASP A 420 7.92 -8.57 -6.31
C ASP A 420 9.19 -8.75 -5.45
N PHE A 421 9.10 -8.27 -4.20
CA PHE A 421 10.24 -8.24 -3.29
C PHE A 421 10.75 -9.65 -2.99
N ASP A 422 9.85 -10.58 -2.71
CA ASP A 422 10.19 -11.97 -2.37
C ASP A 422 10.78 -12.72 -3.57
N GLU A 423 10.21 -12.54 -4.76
CA GLU A 423 10.75 -13.17 -5.97
C GLU A 423 12.13 -12.61 -6.34
N GLY A 424 12.30 -11.29 -6.25
CA GLY A 424 13.60 -10.65 -6.47
C GLY A 424 14.66 -11.16 -5.48
N GLU A 425 14.30 -11.29 -4.21
CA GLU A 425 15.20 -11.79 -3.18
C GLU A 425 15.56 -13.26 -3.39
N ARG A 426 14.58 -14.12 -3.74
CA ARG A 426 14.82 -15.53 -4.11
C ARG A 426 15.83 -15.65 -5.24
N LEU A 427 15.72 -14.79 -6.25
CA LEU A 427 16.63 -14.77 -7.38
C LEU A 427 18.04 -14.36 -6.96
N TYR A 428 18.20 -13.33 -6.13
CA TYR A 428 19.50 -12.93 -5.60
C TYR A 428 20.13 -14.01 -4.71
N LYS A 429 19.36 -14.70 -3.88
CA LYS A 429 19.83 -15.84 -3.09
C LYS A 429 20.30 -17.01 -3.97
N ALA A 430 19.84 -17.10 -5.21
CA ALA A 430 20.21 -18.14 -6.16
C ALA A 430 21.33 -17.73 -7.13
N CYS A 431 22.08 -16.67 -6.88
CA CYS A 431 23.25 -16.30 -7.68
C CYS A 431 24.54 -16.31 -6.84
N LYS A 432 25.69 -16.49 -7.49
CA LYS A 432 27.00 -16.42 -6.83
C LYS A 432 27.44 -14.96 -6.64
N ILE A 433 27.23 -14.13 -7.66
CA ILE A 433 27.62 -12.72 -7.68
C ILE A 433 26.47 -11.91 -8.27
N ALA A 434 25.95 -10.95 -7.53
CA ALA A 434 25.08 -9.92 -8.05
C ALA A 434 25.90 -8.69 -8.42
N VAL A 435 25.65 -8.15 -9.62
CA VAL A 435 26.35 -6.96 -10.13
C VAL A 435 25.38 -5.79 -10.17
N SER A 436 25.84 -4.60 -9.83
CA SER A 436 25.09 -3.36 -9.96
C SER A 436 25.91 -2.24 -10.55
N ASP A 437 25.29 -1.49 -11.44
CA ASP A 437 25.77 -0.20 -11.91
C ASP A 437 25.07 0.94 -11.17
N SER A 438 25.61 2.14 -11.26
CA SER A 438 24.99 3.38 -10.85
C SER A 438 24.57 4.19 -12.07
N GLN A 439 23.29 4.54 -12.19
CA GLN A 439 22.80 5.40 -13.27
C GLN A 439 23.35 6.84 -13.12
N TRP A 440 23.57 7.27 -11.89
CA TRP A 440 24.04 8.60 -11.53
C TRP A 440 25.20 8.51 -10.56
N PRO A 441 26.41 8.03 -10.98
CA PRO A 441 27.52 7.76 -10.06
C PRO A 441 28.01 9.00 -9.32
N HIS A 442 27.81 10.19 -9.89
CA HIS A 442 28.18 11.48 -9.29
C HIS A 442 27.04 12.16 -8.51
N ALA A 443 25.87 11.53 -8.42
CA ALA A 443 24.83 11.99 -7.51
C ALA A 443 25.13 11.47 -6.10
N THR A 444 25.74 12.32 -5.28
CA THR A 444 26.27 11.96 -3.97
C THR A 444 25.21 11.30 -3.09
N GLY A 445 25.45 10.08 -2.67
CA GLY A 445 24.55 9.28 -1.86
C GLY A 445 23.40 8.61 -2.59
N PHE A 446 23.20 8.88 -3.89
CA PHE A 446 22.14 8.22 -4.66
C PHE A 446 22.52 6.79 -5.02
N VAL A 447 21.64 5.85 -4.70
CA VAL A 447 21.80 4.44 -5.06
C VAL A 447 20.50 3.85 -5.54
N SER A 448 20.61 2.89 -6.45
CA SER A 448 19.46 2.07 -6.85
C SER A 448 18.98 1.19 -5.70
N ASN A 449 17.67 0.98 -5.61
CA ASN A 449 17.04 0.03 -4.69
C ASN A 449 17.70 -1.36 -4.71
N ARG A 450 18.29 -1.73 -5.84
CA ARG A 450 19.02 -2.99 -6.03
C ARG A 450 20.13 -3.17 -5.02
N LEU A 451 20.86 -2.12 -4.65
CA LEU A 451 21.95 -2.22 -3.66
C LEU A 451 21.45 -2.83 -2.36
N PHE A 452 20.40 -2.26 -1.78
CA PHE A 452 19.87 -2.74 -0.51
C PHE A 452 19.17 -4.09 -0.67
N GLN A 453 18.48 -4.32 -1.79
CA GLN A 453 17.79 -5.57 -2.08
C GLN A 453 18.77 -6.76 -2.18
N VAL A 454 19.89 -6.58 -2.88
CA VAL A 454 20.94 -7.62 -3.00
C VAL A 454 21.57 -7.88 -1.64
N MET A 455 21.96 -6.83 -0.93
CA MET A 455 22.66 -6.98 0.34
C MET A 455 21.75 -7.52 1.43
N SER A 456 20.47 -7.11 1.51
CA SER A 456 19.52 -7.66 2.48
C SER A 456 19.21 -9.14 2.22
N ALA A 457 19.22 -9.56 0.96
CA ALA A 457 19.12 -10.98 0.57
C ALA A 457 20.33 -11.82 1.02
N GLY A 458 21.43 -11.19 1.42
CA GLY A 458 22.68 -11.88 1.76
C GLY A 458 23.48 -12.33 0.54
N ALA A 459 23.22 -11.76 -0.64
CA ALA A 459 23.96 -12.04 -1.85
C ALA A 459 25.26 -11.19 -1.90
N PHE A 460 26.31 -11.76 -2.48
CA PHE A 460 27.57 -11.03 -2.70
C PHE A 460 27.40 -10.01 -3.82
N MET A 461 27.83 -8.77 -3.57
CA MET A 461 27.60 -7.64 -4.47
C MET A 461 28.88 -7.03 -5.02
N LEU A 462 28.94 -6.91 -6.35
CA LEU A 462 29.85 -6.05 -7.06
C LEU A 462 29.11 -4.78 -7.49
N GLN A 463 29.44 -3.65 -6.87
CA GLN A 463 28.79 -2.36 -7.09
C GLN A 463 29.71 -1.41 -7.85
N GLN A 464 29.20 -0.71 -8.87
CA GLN A 464 29.93 0.40 -9.48
C GLN A 464 30.23 1.48 -8.44
N GLU A 465 31.44 2.03 -8.46
CA GLU A 465 31.78 3.17 -7.62
C GLU A 465 30.78 4.32 -7.77
N PHE A 466 30.41 4.93 -6.65
CA PHE A 466 29.55 6.12 -6.61
C PHE A 466 29.93 7.03 -5.44
N ASP A 467 29.64 8.32 -5.59
CA ASP A 467 29.98 9.33 -4.59
C ASP A 467 29.11 9.20 -3.33
N GLY A 468 29.71 9.34 -2.15
CA GLY A 468 29.02 9.31 -0.85
C GLY A 468 28.79 7.91 -0.27
N MET A 469 29.37 6.87 -0.83
CA MET A 469 29.17 5.49 -0.37
C MET A 469 29.57 5.29 1.10
N GLU A 470 30.76 5.72 1.47
CA GLU A 470 31.24 5.59 2.85
C GLU A 470 30.70 6.70 3.76
N GLU A 471 30.69 7.94 3.29
CA GLU A 471 30.33 9.11 4.09
C GLU A 471 28.84 9.14 4.49
N LEU A 472 27.94 8.76 3.56
CA LEU A 472 26.50 8.83 3.79
C LEU A 472 25.87 7.48 4.13
N LEU A 473 26.40 6.39 3.57
CA LEU A 473 25.85 5.05 3.77
C LEU A 473 26.70 4.19 4.73
N GLY A 474 27.93 4.59 5.04
CA GLY A 474 28.86 3.84 5.88
C GLY A 474 29.28 2.49 5.27
N LEU A 475 29.05 2.30 3.97
CA LEU A 475 29.41 1.09 3.24
C LEU A 475 30.89 1.14 2.85
N LYS A 476 31.63 0.05 3.10
CA LYS A 476 33.07 -0.03 2.86
C LYS A 476 33.41 -1.08 1.83
N ASP A 477 34.24 -0.68 0.86
CA ASP A 477 34.78 -1.57 -0.15
C ASP A 477 35.63 -2.69 0.46
N GLY A 478 35.46 -3.91 -0.05
CA GLY A 478 36.12 -5.12 0.43
C GLY A 478 35.62 -5.63 1.78
N VAL A 479 34.69 -4.92 2.45
CA VAL A 479 34.14 -5.27 3.77
C VAL A 479 32.65 -5.62 3.68
N HIS A 480 31.83 -4.73 3.12
CA HIS A 480 30.37 -4.90 3.05
C HIS A 480 29.90 -5.26 1.63
N LEU A 481 30.65 -4.84 0.64
CA LEU A 481 30.48 -5.10 -0.80
C LEU A 481 31.85 -4.93 -1.47
N VAL A 482 31.92 -5.12 -2.78
CA VAL A 482 33.14 -4.85 -3.53
C VAL A 482 32.84 -3.86 -4.64
N VAL A 483 33.64 -2.81 -4.75
CA VAL A 483 33.50 -1.75 -5.75
C VAL A 483 34.18 -2.12 -7.04
N TRP A 484 33.61 -1.75 -8.18
CA TRP A 484 34.26 -1.84 -9.49
C TRP A 484 34.22 -0.48 -10.22
N LYS A 485 35.24 -0.21 -11.06
CA LYS A 485 35.47 1.10 -11.69
C LYS A 485 35.47 1.08 -13.21
N SER A 486 35.78 -0.05 -13.83
CA SER A 486 35.73 -0.27 -15.28
C SER A 486 35.23 -1.67 -15.61
N PHE A 487 34.90 -1.94 -16.85
CA PHE A 487 34.48 -3.28 -17.27
C PHE A 487 35.60 -4.31 -17.15
N GLU A 488 36.85 -3.92 -17.37
CA GLU A 488 38.02 -4.77 -17.14
C GLU A 488 38.15 -5.11 -15.65
N ASP A 489 38.12 -4.12 -14.79
CA ASP A 489 38.14 -4.31 -13.34
C ASP A 489 36.98 -5.19 -12.85
N LEU A 490 35.78 -4.99 -13.40
CA LEU A 490 34.62 -5.83 -13.11
C LEU A 490 34.85 -7.28 -13.52
N GLN A 491 35.39 -7.51 -14.71
CA GLN A 491 35.68 -8.86 -15.22
C GLN A 491 36.72 -9.57 -14.33
N ASP A 492 37.79 -8.89 -13.94
CA ASP A 492 38.82 -9.42 -13.07
C ASP A 492 38.25 -9.78 -11.69
N LYS A 493 37.42 -8.90 -11.12
CA LYS A 493 36.75 -9.14 -9.83
C LYS A 493 35.75 -10.30 -9.91
N ILE A 494 34.96 -10.39 -10.97
CA ILE A 494 34.08 -11.55 -11.18
C ILE A 494 34.91 -12.84 -11.19
N HIS A 495 35.99 -12.87 -11.97
CA HIS A 495 36.86 -14.04 -12.06
C HIS A 495 37.47 -14.40 -10.69
N TYR A 496 38.00 -13.40 -9.98
CA TYR A 496 38.60 -13.59 -8.65
C TYR A 496 37.60 -14.13 -7.64
N TYR A 497 36.42 -13.49 -7.50
CA TYR A 497 35.45 -13.88 -6.49
C TYR A 497 34.68 -15.16 -6.84
N LEU A 498 34.60 -15.57 -8.09
CA LEU A 498 34.10 -16.90 -8.45
C LEU A 498 35.04 -18.01 -7.97
N LYS A 499 36.35 -17.76 -7.92
CA LYS A 499 37.36 -18.71 -7.42
C LYS A 499 37.55 -18.69 -5.91
N ASN A 500 37.06 -17.66 -5.21
CA ASN A 500 37.23 -17.47 -3.78
C ASN A 500 35.86 -17.45 -3.05
N PRO A 501 35.12 -18.57 -2.99
CA PRO A 501 33.77 -18.61 -2.43
C PRO A 501 33.71 -18.20 -0.95
N GLU A 502 34.67 -18.64 -0.14
CA GLU A 502 34.70 -18.33 1.29
C GLU A 502 34.81 -16.79 1.56
N LEU A 503 35.67 -16.11 0.81
CA LEU A 503 35.80 -14.65 0.92
C LEU A 503 34.53 -13.94 0.44
N ARG A 504 33.93 -14.43 -0.66
CA ARG A 504 32.67 -13.92 -1.17
C ARG A 504 31.55 -14.02 -0.13
N GLU A 505 31.39 -15.19 0.49
CA GLU A 505 30.37 -15.43 1.52
C GLU A 505 30.62 -14.59 2.79
N PHE A 506 31.88 -14.43 3.18
CA PHE A 506 32.25 -13.57 4.31
C PHE A 506 31.83 -12.11 4.08
N ILE A 507 32.17 -11.53 2.93
CA ILE A 507 31.80 -10.16 2.58
C ILE A 507 30.27 -10.02 2.47
N ALA A 508 29.59 -10.97 1.81
CA ALA A 508 28.13 -10.96 1.68
C ALA A 508 27.44 -10.96 3.05
N LYS A 509 27.93 -11.79 3.98
CA LYS A 509 27.38 -11.87 5.35
C LYS A 509 27.61 -10.57 6.14
N ALA A 510 28.81 -9.99 6.02
CA ALA A 510 29.11 -8.70 6.65
C ALA A 510 28.21 -7.58 6.10
N GLY A 511 28.04 -7.54 4.77
CA GLY A 511 27.19 -6.58 4.09
C GLY A 511 25.73 -6.73 4.49
N GLN A 512 25.20 -7.94 4.54
CA GLN A 512 23.83 -8.22 5.00
C GLN A 512 23.61 -7.72 6.43
N THR A 513 24.51 -8.10 7.33
CA THR A 513 24.43 -7.70 8.75
C THR A 513 24.44 -6.19 8.90
N TYR A 514 25.30 -5.52 8.14
CA TYR A 514 25.41 -4.07 8.17
C TYR A 514 24.14 -3.38 7.67
N VAL A 515 23.63 -3.78 6.49
CA VAL A 515 22.45 -3.16 5.86
C VAL A 515 21.19 -3.36 6.73
N LEU A 516 20.96 -4.55 7.25
CA LEU A 516 19.80 -4.81 8.10
C LEU A 516 19.86 -4.02 9.42
N LYS A 517 21.04 -3.78 9.95
CA LYS A 517 21.22 -2.99 11.18
C LYS A 517 21.11 -1.48 10.95
N HIS A 518 21.63 -0.96 9.84
CA HIS A 518 21.79 0.47 9.60
C HIS A 518 20.89 1.04 8.52
N HIS A 519 20.30 0.20 7.64
CA HIS A 519 19.51 0.62 6.50
C HIS A 519 18.15 -0.09 6.42
N SER A 520 17.69 -0.71 7.52
CA SER A 520 16.34 -1.28 7.57
C SER A 520 15.26 -0.18 7.53
N PHE A 521 14.03 -0.54 7.17
CA PHE A 521 12.90 0.38 7.25
C PHE A 521 12.67 0.91 8.66
N ASP A 522 12.91 0.11 9.70
CA ASP A 522 12.81 0.57 11.09
C ASP A 522 13.80 1.70 11.39
N VAL A 523 15.02 1.64 10.83
CA VAL A 523 16.01 2.72 10.94
C VAL A 523 15.51 3.97 10.21
N ARG A 524 14.94 3.84 9.00
CA ARG A 524 14.39 4.97 8.24
C ARG A 524 13.28 5.69 8.98
N VAL A 525 12.39 4.94 9.63
CA VAL A 525 11.33 5.52 10.48
C VAL A 525 11.92 6.28 11.66
N LYS A 526 12.95 5.72 12.32
CA LYS A 526 13.66 6.42 13.42
C LYS A 526 14.35 7.70 12.96
N GLU A 527 14.99 7.68 11.79
CA GLU A 527 15.60 8.86 11.19
C GLU A 527 14.55 9.97 10.95
N LEU A 528 13.40 9.63 10.37
CA LEU A 528 12.29 10.57 10.17
C LEU A 528 11.83 11.19 11.50
N LEU A 529 11.57 10.37 12.51
CA LEU A 529 11.11 10.87 13.81
C LEU A 529 12.15 11.74 14.51
N ASN A 530 13.43 11.38 14.43
CA ASN A 530 14.52 12.17 14.98
C ASN A 530 14.65 13.51 14.26
N GLU A 531 14.46 13.52 12.94
CA GLU A 531 14.51 14.74 12.14
C GLU A 531 13.33 15.67 12.45
N LEU A 532 12.14 15.13 12.62
CA LEU A 532 10.97 15.87 13.07
C LEU A 532 11.17 16.43 14.49
N LYS A 533 11.74 15.65 15.40
CA LYS A 533 12.09 16.10 16.74
C LYS A 533 13.09 17.26 16.73
N ARG A 534 14.13 17.19 15.89
CA ARG A 534 15.12 18.26 15.72
C ARG A 534 14.46 19.58 15.30
N ARG A 535 13.31 19.52 14.60
CA ARG A 535 12.49 20.65 14.17
C ARG A 535 11.36 21.02 15.16
N GLY A 536 11.41 20.52 16.38
CA GLY A 536 10.43 20.86 17.43
C GLY A 536 9.13 20.05 17.37
N ARG A 537 9.05 19.03 16.52
CA ARG A 537 7.90 18.11 16.43
C ARG A 537 8.25 16.76 17.05
N ASP A 538 8.14 16.65 18.39
CA ASP A 538 8.57 15.45 19.13
C ASP A 538 7.46 14.39 19.23
N TYR A 539 7.58 13.35 18.43
CA TYR A 539 6.73 12.16 18.46
C TYR A 539 7.42 10.96 19.14
N THR A 540 8.59 11.14 19.75
CA THR A 540 9.39 10.02 20.31
C THR A 540 8.78 9.43 21.58
N SER A 541 7.87 10.13 22.27
CA SER A 541 7.14 9.60 23.43
C SER A 541 6.24 8.42 23.07
N VAL A 542 5.74 8.35 21.85
CA VAL A 542 4.91 7.25 21.32
C VAL A 542 5.73 5.96 21.18
N TYR A 543 7.05 6.07 20.96
CA TYR A 543 7.95 4.94 20.77
C TYR A 543 8.21 4.11 22.03
N LYS A 544 7.96 4.67 23.21
CA LYS A 544 8.27 4.03 24.49
C LYS A 544 7.17 3.14 25.05
N GLN A 545 6.00 3.07 24.39
CA GLN A 545 4.82 2.38 24.91
C GLN A 545 4.46 1.07 24.20
N ARG A 546 5.26 0.61 23.23
CA ARG A 546 5.04 -0.69 22.54
C ARG A 546 6.24 -1.62 22.63
#